data_7933955f7317328fc0a24f972f9c7132
#
_entry.id   7933955f7317328fc0a24f972f9c7132
#
_cell.length_a   1.000
_cell.length_b   1.000
_cell.length_c   1.000
_cell.angle_alpha   90.00
_cell.angle_beta   90.00
_cell.angle_gamma   90.00
#
_symmetry.space_group_name_H-M   'P 1'
#
loop_
_entity.id
_entity.type
_entity.pdbx_description
1 polymer ?
#
loop_
_entity_poly.entity_id
_entity_poly.type
_entity_poly.pdbx_seq_one_letter_code
_entity_poly.pdbx_strand_id
1 'polypeptide(L)'
;MLVKLFTILYAESLDPQHPAHDYFINRHRRFWSIVSEINWMLPEPYASDRERFYELWSLAMSAMDGLQLRWLADDSMNLVNEWMEFCAELFPLDVWKGYIDPVEFKK
;
A
#
# COMPACT_ATOMS: atom_id res chain seq x y z
N MET A 1 6.11 -5.93 -17.01
CA MET A 1 4.99 -6.04 -17.96
C MET A 1 3.63 -6.09 -17.26
N LEU A 2 3.42 -6.96 -16.29
CA LEU A 2 2.14 -7.04 -15.57
C LEU A 2 1.79 -5.75 -14.82
N VAL A 3 2.77 -5.10 -14.20
CA VAL A 3 2.56 -3.83 -13.49
C VAL A 3 2.07 -2.76 -14.46
N LYS A 4 2.70 -2.68 -15.64
CA LYS A 4 2.30 -1.71 -16.66
C LYS A 4 0.88 -1.96 -17.15
N LEU A 5 0.55 -3.22 -17.45
CA LEU A 5 -0.79 -3.58 -17.91
C LEU A 5 -1.83 -3.25 -16.84
N PHE A 6 -1.57 -3.61 -15.59
CA PHE A 6 -2.47 -3.33 -14.47
C PHE A 6 -2.68 -1.81 -14.31
N THR A 7 -1.61 -1.04 -14.37
CA THR A 7 -1.68 0.43 -14.21
C THR A 7 -2.50 1.07 -15.31
N ILE A 8 -2.27 0.65 -16.56
CA ILE A 8 -3.03 1.17 -17.70
C ILE A 8 -4.51 0.81 -17.58
N LEU A 9 -4.80 -0.44 -17.26
CA LEU A 9 -6.17 -0.91 -17.12
C LEU A 9 -6.89 -0.20 -15.97
N TYR A 10 -6.21 -0.01 -14.85
CA TYR A 10 -6.76 0.73 -13.72
C TYR A 10 -7.10 2.17 -14.13
N ALA A 11 -6.17 2.85 -14.81
CA ALA A 11 -6.40 4.23 -15.25
C ALA A 11 -7.59 4.31 -16.22
N GLU A 12 -7.68 3.40 -17.17
CA GLU A 12 -8.80 3.37 -18.12
C GLU A 12 -10.12 3.07 -17.42
N SER A 13 -10.10 2.26 -16.36
CA SER A 13 -11.30 1.88 -15.60
C SER A 13 -11.88 3.01 -14.77
N LEU A 14 -11.21 4.17 -14.67
CA LEU A 14 -11.76 5.36 -14.03
C LEU A 14 -13.02 5.88 -14.73
N ASP A 15 -13.17 5.60 -16.02
CA ASP A 15 -14.40 5.87 -16.75
C ASP A 15 -15.48 4.90 -16.27
N PRO A 16 -16.63 5.42 -15.74
CA PRO A 16 -17.72 4.56 -15.28
C PRO A 16 -18.30 3.64 -16.36
N GLN A 17 -18.08 3.96 -17.63
CA GLN A 17 -18.54 3.14 -18.75
C GLN A 17 -17.56 2.01 -19.10
N HIS A 18 -16.37 2.02 -18.53
CA HIS A 18 -15.38 0.99 -18.80
C HIS A 18 -15.81 -0.35 -18.16
N PRO A 19 -15.66 -1.48 -18.88
CA PRO A 19 -16.08 -2.80 -18.34
C PRO A 19 -15.43 -3.18 -17.01
N ALA A 20 -14.22 -2.71 -16.75
CA ALA A 20 -13.48 -3.04 -15.52
C ALA A 20 -13.73 -2.05 -14.38
N HIS A 21 -14.58 -1.04 -14.57
CA HIS A 21 -14.81 0.00 -13.56
C HIS A 21 -15.29 -0.59 -12.23
N ASP A 22 -16.35 -1.38 -12.28
CA ASP A 22 -16.94 -1.98 -11.07
C ASP A 22 -15.98 -2.98 -10.40
N TYR A 23 -15.20 -3.70 -11.20
CA TYR A 23 -14.21 -4.64 -10.67
C TYR A 23 -13.20 -3.92 -9.76
N PHE A 24 -12.65 -2.78 -10.20
CA PHE A 24 -11.64 -2.06 -9.41
C PHE A 24 -12.24 -1.40 -8.18
N ILE A 25 -13.46 -0.88 -8.26
CA ILE A 25 -14.17 -0.34 -7.09
C ILE A 25 -14.40 -1.45 -6.07
N ASN A 26 -14.91 -2.59 -6.50
CA ASN A 26 -15.22 -3.71 -5.60
C ASN A 26 -13.95 -4.33 -5.00
N ARG A 27 -12.87 -4.40 -5.77
CA ARG A 27 -11.58 -4.87 -5.28
C ARG A 27 -11.05 -3.98 -4.15
N HIS A 28 -11.12 -2.68 -4.32
CA HIS A 28 -10.70 -1.71 -3.31
C HIS A 28 -11.55 -1.83 -2.03
N ARG A 29 -12.87 -1.89 -2.16
CA ARG A 29 -13.79 -2.04 -1.03
C ARG A 29 -13.57 -3.36 -0.30
N ARG A 30 -13.33 -4.45 -1.02
CA ARG A 30 -13.03 -5.76 -0.44
C ARG A 30 -11.74 -5.73 0.37
N PHE A 31 -10.71 -5.10 -0.18
CA PHE A 31 -9.43 -4.94 0.53
C PHE A 31 -9.63 -4.25 1.88
N TRP A 32 -10.32 -3.12 1.91
CA TRP A 32 -10.59 -2.39 3.15
C TRP A 32 -11.45 -3.18 4.12
N SER A 33 -12.42 -3.93 3.63
CA SER A 33 -13.24 -4.81 4.45
C SER A 33 -12.37 -5.85 5.16
N ILE A 34 -11.45 -6.48 4.43
CA ILE A 34 -10.53 -7.47 4.99
C ILE A 34 -9.61 -6.84 6.04
N VAL A 35 -9.01 -5.71 5.71
CA VAL A 35 -8.09 -5.00 6.63
C VAL A 35 -8.79 -4.63 7.94
N SER A 36 -10.03 -4.17 7.87
CA SER A 36 -10.79 -3.76 9.05
C SER A 36 -11.19 -4.92 9.95
N GLU A 37 -11.24 -6.15 9.42
CA GLU A 37 -11.62 -7.35 10.18
C GLU A 37 -10.43 -8.01 10.88
N ILE A 38 -9.20 -7.70 10.47
CA ILE A 38 -8.00 -8.29 11.08
C ILE A 38 -7.80 -7.72 12.49
N ASN A 39 -7.52 -8.60 13.44
CA ASN A 39 -7.19 -8.20 14.80
C ASN A 39 -5.70 -7.87 14.89
N TRP A 40 -5.36 -6.64 14.54
CA TRP A 40 -3.98 -6.18 14.50
C TRP A 40 -3.40 -6.01 15.90
N MET A 41 -2.16 -6.46 16.09
CA MET A 41 -1.34 -6.08 17.23
C MET A 41 -0.57 -4.82 16.86
N LEU A 42 -0.91 -3.70 17.49
CA LEU A 42 -0.42 -2.40 17.09
C LEU A 42 0.32 -1.69 18.24
N PRO A 43 1.39 -0.93 17.91
CA PRO A 43 1.99 -0.03 18.89
C PRO A 43 1.11 1.20 19.08
N GLU A 44 1.36 1.93 20.17
CA GLU A 44 0.76 3.26 20.34
C GLU A 44 1.43 4.25 19.37
N PRO A 45 0.70 5.20 18.81
CA PRO A 45 -0.70 5.58 19.15
C PRO A 45 -1.77 4.75 18.40
N TYR A 46 -1.40 3.80 17.60
CA TYR A 46 -2.33 3.07 16.72
C TYR A 46 -3.21 2.07 17.48
N ALA A 47 -2.70 1.51 18.57
CA ALA A 47 -3.50 0.59 19.39
C ALA A 47 -4.73 1.29 19.99
N SER A 48 -4.58 2.54 20.40
CA SER A 48 -5.66 3.34 20.95
C SER A 48 -6.54 4.02 19.91
N ASP A 49 -6.02 4.17 18.70
CA ASP A 49 -6.71 4.84 17.59
C ASP A 49 -6.49 4.08 16.29
N ARG A 50 -7.37 3.11 16.06
CA ARG A 50 -7.26 2.23 14.88
C ARG A 50 -7.56 2.96 13.58
N GLU A 51 -8.35 4.01 13.61
CA GLU A 51 -8.60 4.81 12.40
C GLU A 51 -7.33 5.46 11.91
N ARG A 52 -6.48 5.92 12.82
CA ARG A 52 -5.18 6.46 12.47
C ARG A 52 -4.29 5.42 11.80
N PHE A 53 -4.38 4.17 12.22
CA PHE A 53 -3.67 3.07 11.56
C PHE A 53 -4.21 2.84 10.15
N TYR A 54 -5.53 2.89 9.96
CA TYR A 54 -6.11 2.73 8.63
C TYR A 54 -5.72 3.87 7.69
N GLU A 55 -5.61 5.09 8.22
CA GLU A 55 -5.08 6.23 7.45
C GLU A 55 -3.63 6.00 7.03
N LEU A 56 -2.80 5.42 7.92
CA LEU A 56 -1.43 5.05 7.59
C LEU A 56 -1.38 4.01 6.47
N TRP A 57 -2.25 3.00 6.52
CA TRP A 57 -2.40 2.01 5.44
C TRP A 57 -2.77 2.66 4.12
N SER A 58 -3.74 3.57 4.17
CA SER A 58 -4.17 4.30 2.97
C SER A 58 -3.01 5.08 2.36
N LEU A 59 -2.23 5.76 3.20
CA LEU A 59 -1.06 6.51 2.76
C LEU A 59 -0.01 5.56 2.15
N ALA A 60 0.25 4.42 2.79
CA ALA A 60 1.22 3.43 2.28
C ALA A 60 0.80 2.89 0.91
N MET A 61 -0.47 2.56 0.73
CA MET A 61 -0.97 2.05 -0.55
C MET A 61 -0.90 3.12 -1.64
N SER A 62 -1.23 4.36 -1.31
CA SER A 62 -1.15 5.48 -2.25
C SER A 62 0.30 5.76 -2.65
N ALA A 63 1.24 5.65 -1.70
CA ALA A 63 2.67 5.82 -1.98
C ALA A 63 3.16 4.72 -2.91
N MET A 64 2.76 3.47 -2.70
CA MET A 64 3.14 2.36 -3.58
C MET A 64 2.60 2.57 -4.99
N ASP A 65 1.35 2.96 -5.13
CA ASP A 65 0.74 3.21 -6.44
C ASP A 65 1.46 4.34 -7.18
N GLY A 66 1.76 5.42 -6.47
CA GLY A 66 2.51 6.53 -7.05
C GLY A 66 3.93 6.16 -7.45
N LEU A 67 4.62 5.36 -6.62
CA LEU A 67 5.95 4.86 -6.95
C LEU A 67 5.96 3.99 -8.19
N GLN A 68 4.99 3.09 -8.32
CA GLN A 68 4.88 2.23 -9.50
C GLN A 68 4.69 3.05 -10.76
N LEU A 69 3.87 4.08 -10.70
CA LEU A 69 3.64 4.97 -11.84
C LEU A 69 4.92 5.72 -12.23
N ARG A 70 5.67 6.25 -11.25
CA ARG A 70 6.95 6.92 -11.51
C ARG A 70 7.97 5.96 -12.10
N TRP A 71 8.04 4.73 -11.58
CA TRP A 71 8.96 3.72 -12.09
C TRP A 71 8.62 3.31 -13.53
N LEU A 72 7.35 3.23 -13.87
CA LEU A 72 6.92 2.96 -15.25
C LEU A 72 7.31 4.08 -16.20
N ALA A 73 7.35 5.31 -15.71
CA ALA A 73 7.78 6.47 -16.50
C ALA A 73 9.31 6.53 -16.64
N ASP A 74 10.04 6.09 -15.61
CA ASP A 74 11.51 6.13 -15.59
C ASP A 74 12.04 4.91 -14.82
N ASP A 75 12.34 3.84 -15.55
CA ASP A 75 12.79 2.58 -14.96
C ASP A 75 14.25 2.58 -14.51
N SER A 76 14.97 3.70 -14.67
CA SER A 76 16.29 3.87 -14.06
C SER A 76 16.21 4.02 -12.54
N MET A 77 15.04 4.36 -12.03
CA MET A 77 14.77 4.44 -10.59
C MET A 77 14.75 3.03 -9.97
N ASN A 78 15.38 2.89 -8.79
CA ASN A 78 15.32 1.62 -8.07
C ASN A 78 14.05 1.59 -7.20
N LEU A 79 13.03 0.90 -7.69
CA LEU A 79 11.71 0.83 -7.06
C LEU A 79 11.79 0.26 -5.63
N VAL A 80 12.58 -0.80 -5.43
CA VAL A 80 12.70 -1.46 -4.13
C VAL A 80 13.33 -0.53 -3.10
N ASN A 81 14.43 0.16 -3.47
CA ASN A 81 15.07 1.10 -2.57
C ASN A 81 14.15 2.26 -2.19
N GLU A 82 13.44 2.82 -3.16
CA GLU A 82 12.48 3.90 -2.91
C GLU A 82 11.36 3.43 -1.97
N TRP A 83 10.84 2.24 -2.20
CA TRP A 83 9.80 1.69 -1.32
C TRP A 83 10.33 1.47 0.10
N MET A 84 11.55 0.96 0.25
CA MET A 84 12.14 0.77 1.56
C MET A 84 12.35 2.08 2.31
N GLU A 85 12.74 3.15 1.61
CA GLU A 85 12.85 4.49 2.19
C GLU A 85 11.48 5.01 2.66
N PHE A 86 10.43 4.81 1.87
CA PHE A 86 9.08 5.16 2.29
C PHE A 86 8.64 4.35 3.50
N CYS A 87 8.92 3.06 3.53
CA CYS A 87 8.58 2.23 4.69
C CYS A 87 9.27 2.71 5.95
N ALA A 88 10.52 3.14 5.86
CA ALA A 88 11.25 3.67 7.01
C ALA A 88 10.61 4.95 7.56
N GLU A 89 10.04 5.79 6.68
CA GLU A 89 9.34 7.00 7.10
C GLU A 89 7.93 6.71 7.61
N LEU A 90 7.19 5.82 6.95
CA LEU A 90 5.81 5.49 7.32
C LEU A 90 5.73 4.61 8.58
N PHE A 91 6.74 3.73 8.75
CA PHE A 91 6.81 2.77 9.85
C PHE A 91 8.16 2.89 10.57
N PRO A 92 8.41 4.02 11.27
CA PRO A 92 9.71 4.23 11.91
C PRO A 92 9.97 3.18 12.98
N LEU A 93 11.22 2.71 13.05
CA LEU A 93 11.63 1.63 13.93
C LEU A 93 11.42 1.96 15.42
N ASP A 94 11.58 3.20 15.82
CA ASP A 94 11.37 3.61 17.21
C ASP A 94 9.92 3.40 17.67
N VAL A 95 8.97 3.46 16.75
CA VAL A 95 7.55 3.20 17.02
C VAL A 95 7.21 1.71 16.85
N TRP A 96 7.75 1.09 15.78
CA TRP A 96 7.34 -0.26 15.36
C TRP A 96 8.25 -1.37 15.84
N LYS A 97 9.32 -1.05 16.57
CA LYS A 97 10.23 -2.03 17.12
C LYS A 97 9.47 -3.00 18.04
N GLY A 98 9.65 -4.30 17.81
CA GLY A 98 8.92 -5.34 18.53
C GLY A 98 7.64 -5.80 17.87
N TYR A 99 7.15 -5.05 16.87
CA TYR A 99 5.98 -5.42 16.05
C TYR A 99 6.39 -5.91 14.67
N ILE A 100 7.63 -5.64 14.28
CA ILE A 100 8.25 -6.13 13.05
C ILE A 100 9.50 -6.90 13.45
N ASP A 101 9.55 -8.19 13.11
CA ASP A 101 10.72 -9.01 13.36
C ASP A 101 11.66 -8.96 12.14
N PRO A 102 12.84 -8.31 12.28
CA PRO A 102 13.79 -8.22 11.15
C PRO A 102 14.27 -9.59 10.65
N VAL A 103 14.23 -10.61 11.51
CA VAL A 103 14.68 -11.96 11.15
C VAL A 103 13.70 -12.58 10.14
N GLU A 104 12.41 -12.30 10.22
CA GLU A 104 11.43 -12.82 9.28
C GLU A 104 11.61 -12.29 7.87
N PHE A 105 12.13 -11.07 7.73
CA PHE A 105 12.38 -10.46 6.43
C PHE A 105 13.64 -10.98 5.73
N LYS A 106 14.48 -11.72 6.44
CA LYS A 106 15.71 -12.30 5.88
C LYS A 106 15.49 -13.67 5.25
N LYS A 107 14.34 -14.23 5.46
CA LYS A 107 13.96 -15.51 4.88
C LYS A 107 13.45 -15.28 3.46
#